data_0e72355391813ccd754106747c026739
#
_entry.id   0e72355391813ccd754106747c026739
#
_cell.length_a   1.000
_cell.length_b   1.000
_cell.length_c   1.000
_cell.angle_alpha   90.00
_cell.angle_beta   90.00
_cell.angle_gamma   90.00
#
_symmetry.space_group_name_H-M   'P 1'
#
loop_
_entity.id
_entity.type
_entity.pdbx_description
1 polymer ?
#
loop_
_entity_poly.entity_id
_entity_poly.type
_entity_poly.pdbx_seq_one_letter_code
_entity_poly.pdbx_strand_id
1 'polypeptide(L)'
;MTVDQLNARYGAPGRIVFHEGFAGYPEVVLANKYGTAEGALLGANVLSYRPTGHAPVVFRPAKRDYNRGDSFHGGIPVCWPQFGNRFSQVLPQHGFARKMVFEVRGTEYSEEMTEITLGLRSDDETLKLWPHEFDLEYKVIVSMKLNLQLTTKNTGSEPFDFSCGFHPYFLLRDRNGATVKGLDGVGFFNGLTGKADERQTGDLVMDHETDHIFCLPDAPKHEFAILDAGLRRAIALVSSGNTKTVVWNPGPEGKMPDFEPDDWKKFVCVEPVSDWPGGGTLEPGATHELLAAIQSTLE
;
A
#
# COMPACT_ATOMS: atom_id res chain seq x y z
N MET A 1 -14.34 -15.80 10.68
CA MET A 1 -15.73 -15.30 10.89
C MET A 1 -16.43 -15.20 9.56
N THR A 2 -17.75 -15.51 9.50
CA THR A 2 -18.57 -15.25 8.31
C THR A 2 -18.86 -13.76 8.17
N VAL A 3 -19.32 -13.32 6.99
CA VAL A 3 -19.72 -11.93 6.74
C VAL A 3 -20.79 -11.46 7.72
N ASP A 4 -21.79 -12.30 8.02
CA ASP A 4 -22.84 -11.99 9.00
C ASP A 4 -22.27 -11.78 10.41
N GLN A 5 -21.32 -12.62 10.82
CA GLN A 5 -20.62 -12.48 12.12
C GLN A 5 -19.77 -11.22 12.18
N LEU A 6 -19.09 -10.86 11.05
CA LEU A 6 -18.33 -9.63 10.95
C LEU A 6 -19.23 -8.39 11.06
N ASN A 7 -20.35 -8.37 10.32
CA ASN A 7 -21.31 -7.27 10.41
C ASN A 7 -21.96 -7.16 11.78
N ALA A 8 -22.31 -8.30 12.41
CA ALA A 8 -22.90 -8.29 13.76
C ALA A 8 -21.94 -7.75 14.83
N ARG A 9 -20.63 -7.97 14.69
CA ARG A 9 -19.64 -7.61 15.69
C ARG A 9 -18.97 -6.24 15.42
N TYR A 10 -18.70 -5.92 14.17
CA TYR A 10 -17.86 -4.80 13.76
C TYR A 10 -18.55 -3.86 12.77
N GLY A 11 -19.73 -4.24 12.25
CA GLY A 11 -20.47 -3.46 11.27
C GLY A 11 -21.13 -2.23 11.89
N ALA A 12 -21.31 -1.19 11.08
CA ALA A 12 -22.10 0.00 11.37
C ALA A 12 -22.85 0.39 10.09
N PRO A 13 -24.20 0.29 10.05
CA PRO A 13 -24.97 0.55 8.84
C PRO A 13 -24.66 1.90 8.20
N GLY A 14 -24.35 1.87 6.89
CA GLY A 14 -23.99 3.07 6.14
C GLY A 14 -22.60 3.63 6.41
N ARG A 15 -21.83 3.00 7.31
CA ARG A 15 -20.46 3.41 7.66
C ARG A 15 -19.45 2.30 7.45
N ILE A 16 -19.72 1.12 7.99
CA ILE A 16 -18.84 -0.05 7.94
C ILE A 16 -19.70 -1.25 7.56
N VAL A 17 -19.50 -1.79 6.37
CA VAL A 17 -20.31 -2.89 5.85
C VAL A 17 -19.40 -3.96 5.30
N PHE A 18 -19.45 -5.15 5.87
CA PHE A 18 -18.77 -6.32 5.34
C PHE A 18 -19.67 -7.04 4.33
N HIS A 19 -19.08 -7.52 3.25
CA HIS A 19 -19.75 -8.29 2.22
C HIS A 19 -18.86 -9.44 1.72
N GLU A 20 -19.46 -10.38 1.02
CA GLU A 20 -18.70 -11.42 0.35
C GLU A 20 -17.95 -10.80 -0.82
N GLY A 21 -16.64 -10.92 -0.79
CA GLY A 21 -15.74 -10.40 -1.81
C GLY A 21 -15.31 -11.48 -2.79
N PHE A 22 -14.26 -11.17 -3.51
CA PHE A 22 -13.69 -12.06 -4.52
C PHE A 22 -13.20 -13.38 -3.89
N ALA A 23 -13.44 -14.50 -4.58
CA ALA A 23 -13.07 -15.85 -4.16
C ALA A 23 -13.61 -16.27 -2.78
N GLY A 24 -14.69 -15.61 -2.29
CA GLY A 24 -15.32 -15.90 -1.00
C GLY A 24 -14.58 -15.28 0.21
N TYR A 25 -13.57 -14.45 -0.01
CA TYR A 25 -12.95 -13.70 1.08
C TYR A 25 -13.79 -12.46 1.43
N PRO A 26 -13.94 -12.14 2.74
CA PRO A 26 -14.66 -10.93 3.12
C PRO A 26 -13.97 -9.66 2.64
N GLU A 27 -14.76 -8.75 2.12
CA GLU A 27 -14.38 -7.35 1.82
C GLU A 27 -15.18 -6.42 2.74
N VAL A 28 -14.69 -5.20 2.96
CA VAL A 28 -15.32 -4.19 3.80
C VAL A 28 -15.39 -2.86 3.07
N VAL A 29 -16.53 -2.18 3.20
CA VAL A 29 -16.71 -0.79 2.78
C VAL A 29 -16.66 0.09 4.01
N LEU A 30 -15.78 1.09 3.99
CA LEU A 30 -15.70 2.18 4.95
C LEU A 30 -16.24 3.44 4.27
N ALA A 31 -17.22 4.10 4.87
CA ALA A 31 -17.86 5.28 4.29
C ALA A 31 -18.13 6.37 5.32
N ASN A 32 -17.96 7.62 4.91
CA ASN A 32 -18.42 8.81 5.64
C ASN A 32 -18.72 9.97 4.67
N LYS A 33 -18.94 11.16 5.20
CA LYS A 33 -19.22 12.35 4.38
C LYS A 33 -18.08 12.75 3.44
N TYR A 34 -16.85 12.35 3.73
CA TYR A 34 -15.66 12.73 2.95
C TYR A 34 -15.32 11.75 1.83
N GLY A 35 -15.79 10.50 1.93
CA GLY A 35 -15.48 9.51 0.90
C GLY A 35 -15.77 8.08 1.31
N THR A 36 -15.37 7.18 0.43
CA THR A 36 -15.49 5.73 0.61
C THR A 36 -14.18 5.03 0.32
N ALA A 37 -13.86 4.02 1.10
CA ALA A 37 -12.80 3.06 0.79
C ALA A 37 -13.37 1.63 0.85
N GLU A 38 -12.88 0.76 -0.01
CA GLU A 38 -13.18 -0.67 0.00
C GLU A 38 -11.87 -1.42 0.23
N GLY A 39 -11.88 -2.41 1.10
CA GLY A 39 -10.72 -3.22 1.44
C GLY A 39 -11.05 -4.69 1.51
N ALA A 40 -10.07 -5.55 1.18
CA ALA A 40 -10.16 -6.99 1.35
C ALA A 40 -9.48 -7.41 2.66
N LEU A 41 -10.07 -8.37 3.40
CA LEU A 41 -9.37 -8.96 4.55
C LEU A 41 -8.19 -9.83 4.11
N LEU A 42 -8.24 -10.37 2.90
CA LEU A 42 -7.08 -11.03 2.28
C LEU A 42 -6.03 -9.97 1.92
N GLY A 43 -4.86 -10.08 2.53
CA GLY A 43 -3.74 -9.15 2.35
C GLY A 43 -3.95 -7.76 2.93
N ALA A 44 -5.08 -7.53 3.62
CA ALA A 44 -5.48 -6.21 4.12
C ALA A 44 -5.42 -5.11 3.04
N ASN A 45 -5.64 -5.48 1.77
CA ASN A 45 -5.47 -4.61 0.62
C ASN A 45 -6.60 -3.58 0.54
N VAL A 46 -6.29 -2.29 0.53
CA VAL A 46 -7.25 -1.22 0.19
C VAL A 46 -7.48 -1.26 -1.32
N LEU A 47 -8.60 -1.81 -1.75
CA LEU A 47 -8.92 -2.07 -3.15
C LEU A 47 -9.35 -0.82 -3.91
N SER A 48 -10.00 0.12 -3.22
CA SER A 48 -10.42 1.38 -3.80
C SER A 48 -10.47 2.49 -2.74
N TYR A 49 -10.30 3.72 -3.18
CA TYR A 49 -10.56 4.93 -2.39
C TYR A 49 -11.12 6.01 -3.31
N ARG A 50 -12.25 6.58 -2.91
CA ARG A 50 -12.91 7.67 -3.65
C ARG A 50 -13.34 8.77 -2.67
N PRO A 51 -12.69 9.93 -2.68
CA PRO A 51 -13.19 11.11 -1.98
C PRO A 51 -14.52 11.58 -2.60
N THR A 52 -15.39 12.14 -1.77
CA THR A 52 -16.69 12.67 -2.23
C THR A 52 -16.49 13.76 -3.29
N GLY A 53 -17.16 13.60 -4.43
CA GLY A 53 -17.05 14.54 -5.57
C GLY A 53 -15.82 14.33 -6.47
N HIS A 54 -14.96 13.35 -6.17
CA HIS A 54 -13.75 13.07 -6.95
C HIS A 54 -13.87 11.76 -7.74
N ALA A 55 -13.04 11.62 -8.77
CA ALA A 55 -12.74 10.32 -9.38
C ALA A 55 -12.01 9.42 -8.37
N PRO A 56 -12.05 8.07 -8.54
CA PRO A 56 -11.26 7.17 -7.70
C PRO A 56 -9.78 7.56 -7.70
N VAL A 57 -9.13 7.39 -6.56
CA VAL A 57 -7.70 7.69 -6.37
C VAL A 57 -6.85 6.45 -6.60
N VAL A 58 -7.39 5.27 -6.31
CA VAL A 58 -6.70 4.00 -6.37
C VAL A 58 -7.13 3.24 -7.62
N PHE A 59 -6.16 2.75 -8.38
CA PHE A 59 -6.37 1.90 -9.53
C PHE A 59 -6.66 0.46 -9.10
N ARG A 60 -7.66 -0.16 -9.73
CA ARG A 60 -8.03 -1.55 -9.54
C ARG A 60 -8.18 -2.21 -10.92
N PRO A 61 -7.46 -3.29 -11.23
CA PRO A 61 -7.63 -4.02 -12.48
C PRO A 61 -9.06 -4.53 -12.62
N ALA A 62 -9.56 -4.58 -13.85
CA ALA A 62 -10.88 -5.13 -14.15
C ALA A 62 -10.90 -6.67 -14.00
N LYS A 63 -9.81 -7.31 -14.39
CA LYS A 63 -9.61 -8.75 -14.17
C LYS A 63 -9.23 -8.98 -12.72
N ARG A 64 -9.97 -9.87 -12.07
CA ARG A 64 -9.67 -10.35 -10.73
C ARG A 64 -9.38 -11.83 -10.82
N ASP A 65 -8.33 -12.18 -11.53
CA ASP A 65 -7.95 -13.59 -11.65
C ASP A 65 -7.04 -13.96 -10.47
N TYR A 66 -7.68 -14.12 -9.31
CA TYR A 66 -6.99 -14.49 -8.07
C TYR A 66 -7.06 -16.00 -7.89
N ASN A 67 -6.09 -16.72 -8.38
CA ASN A 67 -5.88 -18.06 -7.87
C ASN A 67 -5.43 -17.98 -6.42
N ARG A 68 -5.90 -18.91 -5.59
CA ARG A 68 -5.48 -19.02 -4.19
C ARG A 68 -3.95 -19.09 -4.13
N GLY A 69 -3.31 -18.05 -3.58
CA GLY A 69 -1.85 -17.97 -3.46
C GLY A 69 -1.19 -16.94 -4.37
N ASP A 70 -1.90 -16.35 -5.32
CA ASP A 70 -1.39 -15.24 -6.12
C ASP A 70 -1.48 -13.91 -5.36
N SER A 71 -0.63 -12.98 -5.72
CA SER A 71 -0.67 -11.63 -5.17
C SER A 71 -1.49 -10.73 -6.07
N PHE A 72 -2.27 -9.86 -5.46
CA PHE A 72 -3.04 -8.85 -6.16
C PHE A 72 -2.14 -7.75 -6.69
N HIS A 73 -2.34 -7.35 -7.94
CA HIS A 73 -1.91 -6.05 -8.43
C HIS A 73 -3.08 -5.06 -8.30
N GLY A 74 -2.74 -3.77 -8.21
CA GLY A 74 -3.75 -2.73 -7.93
C GLY A 74 -4.14 -2.63 -6.47
N GLY A 75 -4.90 -1.60 -6.11
CA GLY A 75 -5.15 -1.29 -4.72
C GLY A 75 -3.95 -0.64 -4.03
N ILE A 76 -3.84 -0.92 -2.74
CA ILE A 76 -2.69 -0.55 -1.89
C ILE A 76 -2.23 -1.80 -1.14
N PRO A 77 -1.51 -2.73 -1.80
CA PRO A 77 -0.96 -3.91 -1.14
C PRO A 77 -0.03 -3.56 0.01
N VAL A 78 -0.09 -4.37 1.08
CA VAL A 78 0.85 -4.33 2.20
C VAL A 78 2.00 -5.30 1.90
N CYS A 79 3.21 -4.77 1.75
CA CYS A 79 4.42 -5.55 1.56
C CYS A 79 5.10 -5.74 2.91
N TRP A 80 5.13 -7.00 3.42
CA TRP A 80 5.70 -7.34 4.72
C TRP A 80 5.93 -8.87 4.83
N PRO A 81 6.97 -9.41 5.49
CA PRO A 81 8.06 -8.74 6.20
C PRO A 81 9.24 -8.36 5.29
N GLN A 82 9.06 -8.43 3.97
CA GLN A 82 10.03 -7.87 3.03
C GLN A 82 9.34 -7.08 1.93
N PHE A 83 10.01 -6.02 1.47
CA PHE A 83 9.68 -5.31 0.25
C PHE A 83 10.59 -5.79 -0.89
N GLY A 84 10.01 -6.04 -2.07
CA GLY A 84 10.76 -6.66 -3.17
C GLY A 84 11.19 -8.09 -2.83
N ASN A 85 12.41 -8.44 -3.24
CA ASN A 85 13.04 -9.75 -2.98
C ASN A 85 14.48 -9.61 -2.47
N ARG A 86 14.85 -8.44 -1.93
CA ARG A 86 16.25 -8.13 -1.58
C ARG A 86 16.68 -8.68 -0.25
N PHE A 87 15.74 -8.89 0.65
CA PHE A 87 16.02 -9.30 2.02
C PHE A 87 16.23 -10.82 2.13
N SER A 88 15.35 -11.62 1.53
CA SER A 88 15.40 -13.07 1.61
C SER A 88 14.99 -13.71 0.28
N GLN A 89 15.73 -14.74 -0.13
CA GLN A 89 15.39 -15.57 -1.29
C GLN A 89 14.32 -16.64 -0.96
N VAL A 90 14.08 -16.89 0.34
CA VAL A 90 13.10 -17.89 0.81
C VAL A 90 11.72 -17.27 0.89
N LEU A 91 11.62 -16.00 1.28
CA LEU A 91 10.36 -15.29 1.33
C LEU A 91 9.83 -14.96 -0.08
N PRO A 92 8.52 -15.01 -0.31
CA PRO A 92 7.95 -14.57 -1.58
C PRO A 92 8.24 -13.07 -1.80
N GLN A 93 8.36 -12.67 -3.05
CA GLN A 93 8.52 -11.26 -3.41
C GLN A 93 7.43 -10.42 -2.72
N HIS A 94 7.83 -9.30 -2.11
CA HIS A 94 6.99 -8.42 -1.28
C HIS A 94 6.41 -9.09 -0.02
N GLY A 95 7.03 -10.18 0.45
CA GLY A 95 6.63 -10.87 1.66
C GLY A 95 5.33 -11.67 1.54
N PHE A 96 4.86 -12.18 2.65
CA PHE A 96 3.69 -13.07 2.69
C PHE A 96 2.42 -12.37 3.19
N ALA A 97 2.50 -11.21 3.86
CA ALA A 97 1.34 -10.55 4.46
C ALA A 97 0.19 -10.32 3.45
N ARG A 98 0.54 -9.92 2.21
CA ARG A 98 -0.44 -9.69 1.15
C ARG A 98 -1.18 -10.95 0.66
N LYS A 99 -0.78 -12.14 1.14
CA LYS A 99 -1.40 -13.44 0.84
C LYS A 99 -2.13 -14.05 2.03
N MET A 100 -2.08 -13.40 3.18
CA MET A 100 -2.69 -13.86 4.43
C MET A 100 -4.03 -13.18 4.67
N VAL A 101 -4.95 -13.86 5.34
CA VAL A 101 -6.21 -13.26 5.77
C VAL A 101 -6.00 -12.58 7.12
N PHE A 102 -6.22 -11.27 7.16
CA PHE A 102 -6.13 -10.51 8.40
C PHE A 102 -7.41 -10.65 9.24
N GLU A 103 -7.25 -10.71 10.53
CA GLU A 103 -8.35 -10.62 11.49
C GLU A 103 -8.82 -9.18 11.66
N VAL A 104 -10.11 -8.98 11.87
CA VAL A 104 -10.64 -7.67 12.30
C VAL A 104 -10.48 -7.57 13.79
N ARG A 105 -9.73 -6.57 14.25
CA ARG A 105 -9.48 -6.28 15.68
C ARG A 105 -10.44 -5.26 16.25
N GLY A 106 -10.87 -4.31 15.42
CA GLY A 106 -11.78 -3.26 15.85
C GLY A 106 -12.26 -2.40 14.69
N THR A 107 -13.30 -1.64 14.97
CA THR A 107 -13.82 -0.59 14.10
C THR A 107 -14.25 0.60 14.93
N GLU A 108 -14.01 1.81 14.42
CA GLU A 108 -14.44 3.06 15.03
C GLU A 108 -15.07 3.96 13.98
N TYR A 109 -16.05 4.78 14.38
CA TYR A 109 -16.62 5.76 13.48
C TYR A 109 -17.17 6.98 14.23
N SER A 110 -17.12 8.10 13.57
CA SER A 110 -17.73 9.38 13.98
C SER A 110 -18.29 10.09 12.76
N GLU A 111 -18.72 11.34 12.90
CA GLU A 111 -19.07 12.15 11.75
C GLU A 111 -17.86 12.46 10.84
N GLU A 112 -16.66 12.52 11.42
CA GLU A 112 -15.45 12.97 10.75
C GLU A 112 -14.55 11.82 10.26
N MET A 113 -14.75 10.59 10.76
CA MET A 113 -13.90 9.46 10.40
C MET A 113 -14.63 8.12 10.47
N THR A 114 -14.11 7.17 9.70
CA THR A 114 -14.47 5.75 9.77
C THR A 114 -13.19 4.94 9.69
N GLU A 115 -12.98 4.07 10.67
CA GLU A 115 -11.74 3.29 10.84
C GLU A 115 -12.02 1.80 10.94
N ILE A 116 -11.11 1.01 10.38
CA ILE A 116 -10.97 -0.42 10.67
C ILE A 116 -9.54 -0.70 11.11
N THR A 117 -9.39 -1.50 12.16
CA THR A 117 -8.13 -2.07 12.63
C THR A 117 -8.08 -3.54 12.26
N LEU A 118 -7.09 -3.91 11.46
CA LEU A 118 -6.80 -5.26 11.02
C LEU A 118 -5.54 -5.78 11.69
N GLY A 119 -5.40 -7.09 11.85
CA GLY A 119 -4.22 -7.67 12.47
C GLY A 119 -3.80 -8.99 11.85
N LEU A 120 -2.50 -9.27 11.94
CA LEU A 120 -1.89 -10.55 11.61
C LEU A 120 -0.83 -10.85 12.68
N ARG A 121 -0.89 -12.05 13.25
CA ARG A 121 0.10 -12.53 14.23
C ARG A 121 0.86 -13.71 13.69
N SER A 122 2.06 -13.92 14.23
CA SER A 122 2.79 -15.15 13.99
C SER A 122 1.98 -16.36 14.45
N ASP A 123 1.98 -17.37 13.62
CA ASP A 123 1.42 -18.70 13.85
C ASP A 123 2.35 -19.78 13.30
N ASP A 124 1.98 -21.06 13.45
CA ASP A 124 2.79 -22.18 12.99
C ASP A 124 3.12 -22.13 11.49
N GLU A 125 2.25 -21.51 10.66
CA GLU A 125 2.48 -21.41 9.21
C GLU A 125 3.44 -20.26 8.88
N THR A 126 3.27 -19.11 9.49
CA THR A 126 4.15 -17.97 9.29
C THR A 126 5.54 -18.20 9.85
N LEU A 127 5.67 -18.91 10.99
CA LEU A 127 6.96 -19.29 11.60
C LEU A 127 7.77 -20.26 10.73
N LYS A 128 7.12 -21.09 9.91
CA LYS A 128 7.83 -21.92 8.91
C LYS A 128 8.43 -21.11 7.77
N LEU A 129 7.79 -19.99 7.41
CA LEU A 129 8.24 -19.09 6.34
C LEU A 129 9.30 -18.12 6.85
N TRP A 130 9.10 -17.61 8.06
CA TRP A 130 9.92 -16.60 8.69
C TRP A 130 9.89 -16.81 10.21
N PRO A 131 10.98 -17.37 10.81
CA PRO A 131 10.97 -17.90 12.17
C PRO A 131 11.09 -16.81 13.25
N HIS A 132 10.23 -15.80 13.19
CA HIS A 132 10.18 -14.70 14.15
C HIS A 132 8.74 -14.47 14.62
N GLU A 133 8.57 -14.26 15.92
CA GLU A 133 7.28 -13.92 16.49
C GLU A 133 6.98 -12.43 16.33
N PHE A 134 5.81 -12.13 15.82
CA PHE A 134 5.40 -10.77 15.51
C PHE A 134 3.92 -10.51 15.79
N ASP A 135 3.59 -9.24 15.94
CA ASP A 135 2.23 -8.72 15.84
C ASP A 135 2.22 -7.57 14.83
N LEU A 136 1.50 -7.75 13.74
CA LEU A 136 1.31 -6.75 12.70
C LEU A 136 -0.10 -6.16 12.84
N GLU A 137 -0.19 -4.85 13.01
CA GLU A 137 -1.45 -4.11 13.04
C GLU A 137 -1.52 -3.15 11.87
N TYR A 138 -2.67 -3.14 11.20
CA TYR A 138 -2.92 -2.22 10.10
C TYR A 138 -4.24 -1.49 10.28
N LYS A 139 -4.16 -0.16 10.34
CA LYS A 139 -5.32 0.74 10.42
C LYS A 139 -5.57 1.40 9.10
N VAL A 140 -6.82 1.40 8.67
CA VAL A 140 -7.32 2.13 7.51
C VAL A 140 -8.38 3.11 7.98
N ILE A 141 -8.12 4.41 7.78
CA ILE A 141 -8.96 5.49 8.30
C ILE A 141 -9.40 6.37 7.14
N VAL A 142 -10.70 6.39 6.86
CA VAL A 142 -11.31 7.33 5.93
C VAL A 142 -11.73 8.58 6.70
N SER A 143 -11.20 9.73 6.31
CA SER A 143 -11.53 11.05 6.85
C SER A 143 -11.49 12.07 5.69
N MET A 144 -11.10 13.32 5.90
CA MET A 144 -10.75 14.21 4.79
C MET A 144 -9.60 13.65 3.92
N LYS A 145 -8.90 12.65 4.43
CA LYS A 145 -7.83 11.90 3.76
C LYS A 145 -8.07 10.41 4.00
N LEU A 146 -7.46 9.59 3.16
CA LEU A 146 -7.23 8.19 3.50
C LEU A 146 -5.91 8.11 4.28
N ASN A 147 -5.97 7.65 5.53
CA ASN A 147 -4.78 7.44 6.35
C ASN A 147 -4.58 5.94 6.55
N LEU A 148 -3.34 5.53 6.41
CA LEU A 148 -2.86 4.16 6.54
C LEU A 148 -1.77 4.13 7.60
N GLN A 149 -1.88 3.21 8.55
CA GLN A 149 -0.87 3.01 9.60
C GLN A 149 -0.57 1.53 9.72
N LEU A 150 0.65 1.14 9.43
CA LEU A 150 1.15 -0.23 9.61
C LEU A 150 2.12 -0.24 10.78
N THR A 151 1.78 -0.96 11.84
CA THR A 151 2.60 -1.13 13.03
C THR A 151 3.14 -2.55 13.08
N THR A 152 4.46 -2.71 13.03
CA THR A 152 5.16 -3.97 13.24
C THR A 152 5.69 -4.01 14.65
N LYS A 153 5.35 -5.05 15.41
CA LYS A 153 5.89 -5.30 16.76
C LYS A 153 6.64 -6.62 16.78
N ASN A 154 7.86 -6.61 17.31
CA ASN A 154 8.56 -7.82 17.67
C ASN A 154 8.01 -8.35 19.00
N THR A 155 7.35 -9.52 18.96
CA THR A 155 6.79 -10.17 20.16
C THR A 155 7.63 -11.35 20.62
N GLY A 156 8.73 -11.66 19.89
CA GLY A 156 9.67 -12.69 20.24
C GLY A 156 10.75 -12.25 21.24
N SER A 157 11.69 -13.16 21.50
CA SER A 157 12.82 -12.94 22.41
C SER A 157 14.11 -12.53 21.70
N GLU A 158 14.15 -12.63 20.36
CA GLU A 158 15.31 -12.33 19.54
C GLU A 158 15.02 -11.15 18.61
N PRO A 159 16.02 -10.31 18.29
CA PRO A 159 15.86 -9.26 17.30
C PRO A 159 15.66 -9.87 15.90
N PHE A 160 14.98 -9.14 15.03
CA PHE A 160 14.87 -9.51 13.63
C PHE A 160 14.99 -8.29 12.70
N ASP A 161 15.49 -8.56 11.50
CA ASP A 161 15.48 -7.59 10.42
C ASP A 161 14.24 -7.78 9.56
N PHE A 162 13.67 -6.69 9.10
CA PHE A 162 12.52 -6.69 8.19
C PHE A 162 12.52 -5.46 7.30
N SER A 163 11.73 -5.51 6.24
CA SER A 163 11.34 -4.33 5.48
C SER A 163 9.84 -4.34 5.22
N CYS A 164 9.26 -3.17 5.11
CA CYS A 164 7.84 -3.04 4.83
C CYS A 164 7.57 -1.89 3.87
N GLY A 165 6.42 -1.93 3.23
CA GLY A 165 5.99 -0.85 2.35
C GLY A 165 4.51 -0.91 2.03
N PHE A 166 3.96 0.24 1.67
CA PHE A 166 2.71 0.32 0.94
C PHE A 166 3.02 0.42 -0.55
N HIS A 167 2.26 -0.33 -1.36
CA HIS A 167 2.43 -0.35 -2.81
C HIS A 167 1.19 0.24 -3.51
N PRO A 168 0.89 1.54 -3.32
CA PRO A 168 -0.31 2.15 -3.86
C PRO A 168 -0.22 2.32 -5.37
N TYR A 169 -1.24 1.84 -6.07
CA TYR A 169 -1.46 2.07 -7.47
C TYR A 169 -2.36 3.30 -7.62
N PHE A 170 -1.78 4.46 -7.88
CA PHE A 170 -2.56 5.69 -8.07
C PHE A 170 -3.19 5.74 -9.45
N LEU A 171 -4.53 5.81 -9.51
CA LEU A 171 -5.26 5.89 -10.76
C LEU A 171 -4.96 7.21 -11.48
N LEU A 172 -4.66 7.12 -12.76
CA LEU A 172 -4.43 8.24 -13.68
C LEU A 172 -5.40 8.17 -14.86
N ARG A 173 -5.67 9.31 -15.47
CA ARG A 173 -6.34 9.32 -16.77
C ARG A 173 -5.47 8.73 -17.86
N ASP A 174 -4.22 9.16 -17.91
CA ASP A 174 -3.15 8.64 -18.77
C ASP A 174 -1.82 8.92 -18.08
N ARG A 175 -0.97 7.90 -18.00
CA ARG A 175 0.37 8.00 -17.45
C ARG A 175 1.21 9.10 -18.12
N ASN A 176 1.14 9.21 -19.45
CA ASN A 176 1.93 10.17 -20.22
C ASN A 176 1.61 11.65 -19.90
N GLY A 177 0.52 11.92 -19.21
CA GLY A 177 0.17 13.26 -18.74
C GLY A 177 0.40 13.47 -17.24
N ALA A 178 1.06 12.53 -16.58
CA ALA A 178 1.30 12.57 -15.15
C ALA A 178 2.73 12.97 -14.79
N THR A 179 2.86 13.59 -13.62
CA THR A 179 4.16 14.03 -13.08
C THR A 179 4.19 13.74 -11.58
N VAL A 180 5.31 13.21 -11.09
CA VAL A 180 5.54 13.00 -9.64
C VAL A 180 6.50 14.08 -9.13
N LYS A 181 6.05 14.86 -8.15
CA LYS A 181 6.79 15.92 -7.47
C LYS A 181 7.33 15.47 -6.12
N GLY A 182 8.31 16.20 -5.60
CA GLY A 182 8.92 15.93 -4.30
C GLY A 182 10.19 15.09 -4.37
N LEU A 183 10.71 14.84 -5.58
CA LEU A 183 11.88 13.99 -5.82
C LEU A 183 13.08 14.74 -6.39
N ASP A 184 12.97 16.04 -6.65
CA ASP A 184 14.06 16.85 -7.21
C ASP A 184 15.30 16.80 -6.29
N GLY A 185 16.47 16.54 -6.89
CA GLY A 185 17.73 16.39 -6.20
C GLY A 185 17.90 15.08 -5.40
N VAL A 186 16.90 14.21 -5.34
CA VAL A 186 16.99 12.93 -4.61
C VAL A 186 17.73 11.88 -5.43
N GLY A 187 18.69 11.21 -4.77
CA GLY A 187 19.42 10.08 -5.38
C GLY A 187 18.57 8.82 -5.47
N PHE A 188 18.73 8.06 -6.55
CA PHE A 188 17.98 6.82 -6.74
C PHE A 188 18.82 5.71 -7.38
N PHE A 189 18.39 4.49 -7.13
CA PHE A 189 18.79 3.30 -7.87
C PHE A 189 17.77 3.03 -8.97
N ASN A 190 18.25 2.84 -10.19
CA ASN A 190 17.42 2.52 -11.36
C ASN A 190 17.30 1.00 -11.50
N GLY A 191 16.14 0.45 -11.18
CA GLY A 191 15.87 -0.99 -11.22
C GLY A 191 15.92 -1.58 -12.63
N LEU A 192 15.62 -0.78 -13.65
CA LEU A 192 15.63 -1.24 -15.05
C LEU A 192 17.06 -1.41 -15.61
N THR A 193 17.96 -0.51 -15.22
CA THR A 193 19.34 -0.49 -15.75
C THR A 193 20.36 -1.09 -14.77
N GLY A 194 20.00 -1.25 -13.49
CA GLY A 194 20.90 -1.64 -12.42
C GLY A 194 21.87 -0.56 -11.98
N LYS A 195 21.74 0.68 -12.48
CA LYS A 195 22.62 1.79 -12.12
C LYS A 195 22.27 2.35 -10.74
N ALA A 196 23.27 2.51 -9.90
CA ALA A 196 23.20 3.23 -8.66
C ALA A 196 23.64 4.69 -8.86
N ASP A 197 23.34 5.51 -7.84
CA ASP A 197 23.83 6.90 -7.73
C ASP A 197 23.32 7.85 -8.83
N GLU A 198 22.25 7.51 -9.52
CA GLU A 198 21.51 8.46 -10.35
C GLU A 198 20.80 9.49 -9.47
N ARG A 199 20.54 10.68 -10.01
CA ARG A 199 19.89 11.76 -9.28
C ARG A 199 18.78 12.38 -10.10
N GLN A 200 17.60 12.49 -9.51
CA GLN A 200 16.47 13.14 -10.17
C GLN A 200 16.73 14.64 -10.34
N THR A 201 16.42 15.16 -11.51
CA THR A 201 16.47 16.59 -11.79
C THR A 201 15.07 17.06 -12.16
N GLY A 202 14.54 17.99 -11.39
CA GLY A 202 13.19 18.49 -11.53
C GLY A 202 12.12 17.44 -11.18
N ASP A 203 10.90 17.66 -11.64
CA ASP A 203 9.78 16.76 -11.44
C ASP A 203 9.96 15.50 -12.32
N LEU A 204 9.55 14.34 -11.81
CA LEU A 204 9.61 13.08 -12.58
C LEU A 204 8.39 12.97 -13.50
N VAL A 205 8.62 13.08 -14.81
CA VAL A 205 7.57 12.93 -15.82
C VAL A 205 7.38 11.45 -16.15
N MET A 206 6.12 10.99 -16.14
CA MET A 206 5.76 9.59 -16.35
C MET A 206 5.55 9.25 -17.83
N ASP A 207 6.56 9.44 -18.67
CA ASP A 207 6.53 9.22 -20.13
C ASP A 207 7.24 7.93 -20.59
N HIS A 208 7.89 7.23 -19.67
CA HIS A 208 8.63 5.99 -19.94
C HIS A 208 8.44 4.96 -18.82
N GLU A 209 8.80 3.70 -19.07
CA GLU A 209 8.88 2.66 -18.04
C GLU A 209 9.78 3.11 -16.90
N THR A 210 9.33 2.93 -15.67
CA THR A 210 10.01 3.47 -14.50
C THR A 210 10.07 2.41 -13.40
N ASP A 211 11.26 2.20 -12.84
CA ASP A 211 11.50 1.42 -11.61
C ASP A 211 12.64 2.11 -10.86
N HIS A 212 12.30 3.22 -10.19
CA HIS A 212 13.26 4.06 -9.49
C HIS A 212 13.07 3.96 -7.99
N ILE A 213 14.13 3.56 -7.27
CA ILE A 213 14.15 3.44 -5.82
C ILE A 213 14.91 4.62 -5.24
N PHE A 214 14.17 5.63 -4.81
CA PHE A 214 14.71 6.87 -4.25
C PHE A 214 15.15 6.68 -2.80
N CYS A 215 16.38 7.12 -2.48
CA CYS A 215 16.92 7.15 -1.13
C CYS A 215 16.57 8.50 -0.50
N LEU A 216 15.61 8.51 0.41
CA LEU A 216 15.10 9.75 0.99
C LEU A 216 16.06 10.31 2.04
N PRO A 217 16.16 11.65 2.18
CA PRO A 217 16.91 12.26 3.27
C PRO A 217 16.23 11.95 4.61
N ASP A 218 17.00 12.00 5.69
CA ASP A 218 16.41 11.87 7.03
C ASP A 218 15.49 13.07 7.32
N ALA A 219 14.21 12.76 7.51
CA ALA A 219 13.17 13.74 7.79
C ALA A 219 11.99 13.07 8.54
N PRO A 220 11.26 13.83 9.38
CA PRO A 220 10.12 13.28 10.12
C PRO A 220 8.97 12.86 9.22
N LYS A 221 8.89 13.39 8.01
CA LYS A 221 7.91 13.04 6.97
C LYS A 221 8.43 13.37 5.59
N HIS A 222 7.88 12.70 4.59
CA HIS A 222 8.13 12.93 3.17
C HIS A 222 6.83 13.28 2.48
N GLU A 223 6.89 14.22 1.54
CA GLU A 223 5.71 14.74 0.83
C GLU A 223 5.92 14.61 -0.68
N PHE A 224 4.95 13.98 -1.34
CA PHE A 224 4.92 13.80 -2.78
C PHE A 224 3.59 14.31 -3.33
N ALA A 225 3.58 14.74 -4.60
CA ALA A 225 2.35 15.04 -5.29
C ALA A 225 2.38 14.42 -6.69
N ILE A 226 1.30 13.74 -7.03
CA ILE A 226 1.07 13.17 -8.35
C ILE A 226 0.11 14.10 -9.08
N LEU A 227 0.59 14.79 -10.10
CA LEU A 227 -0.23 15.65 -10.94
C LEU A 227 -0.82 14.81 -12.07
N ASP A 228 -2.15 14.79 -12.17
CA ASP A 228 -2.91 14.11 -13.22
C ASP A 228 -3.67 15.15 -14.04
N ALA A 229 -3.02 15.68 -15.06
CA ALA A 229 -3.61 16.71 -15.92
C ALA A 229 -4.88 16.21 -16.62
N GLY A 230 -4.98 14.91 -16.92
CA GLY A 230 -6.14 14.33 -17.58
C GLY A 230 -7.40 14.29 -16.73
N LEU A 231 -7.27 14.18 -15.40
CA LEU A 231 -8.37 14.29 -14.43
C LEU A 231 -8.38 15.65 -13.71
N ARG A 232 -7.51 16.58 -14.11
CA ARG A 232 -7.39 17.93 -13.52
C ARG A 232 -7.34 17.88 -12.00
N ARG A 233 -6.40 17.09 -11.47
CA ARG A 233 -6.24 16.88 -10.03
C ARG A 233 -4.80 16.72 -9.62
N ALA A 234 -4.52 16.99 -8.35
CA ALA A 234 -3.32 16.56 -7.67
C ALA A 234 -3.68 15.53 -6.59
N ILE A 235 -2.87 14.47 -6.48
CA ILE A 235 -2.94 13.50 -5.38
C ILE A 235 -1.71 13.71 -4.51
N ALA A 236 -1.92 14.20 -3.30
CA ALA A 236 -0.87 14.33 -2.30
C ALA A 236 -0.69 13.00 -1.56
N LEU A 237 0.56 12.58 -1.39
CA LEU A 237 0.99 11.49 -0.54
C LEU A 237 1.98 12.03 0.49
N VAL A 238 1.63 11.92 1.76
CA VAL A 238 2.53 12.25 2.88
C VAL A 238 2.83 10.96 3.63
N SER A 239 4.09 10.64 3.85
CA SER A 239 4.51 9.42 4.54
C SER A 239 5.54 9.68 5.62
N SER A 240 5.62 8.77 6.59
CA SER A 240 6.66 8.74 7.62
C SER A 240 6.97 7.31 8.05
N GLY A 241 8.14 7.10 8.67
CA GLY A 241 8.63 5.76 9.01
C GLY A 241 9.25 5.03 7.81
N ASN A 242 9.29 5.65 6.64
CA ASN A 242 9.95 5.15 5.45
C ASN A 242 11.31 5.84 5.22
N THR A 243 12.26 5.09 4.69
CA THR A 243 13.60 5.58 4.30
C THR A 243 13.76 5.71 2.80
N LYS A 244 12.83 5.13 2.06
CA LYS A 244 12.80 5.13 0.60
C LYS A 244 11.42 5.38 0.06
N THR A 245 11.37 5.77 -1.20
CA THR A 245 10.15 5.72 -2.00
C THR A 245 10.46 5.08 -3.36
N VAL A 246 9.58 4.21 -3.81
CA VAL A 246 9.69 3.62 -5.15
C VAL A 246 8.70 4.32 -6.06
N VAL A 247 9.15 4.74 -7.23
CA VAL A 247 8.25 5.14 -8.32
C VAL A 247 8.33 4.09 -9.40
N TRP A 248 7.19 3.45 -9.65
CA TRP A 248 7.13 2.31 -10.56
C TRP A 248 5.94 2.40 -11.52
N ASN A 249 6.23 2.03 -12.77
CA ASN A 249 5.24 1.70 -13.78
C ASN A 249 5.87 0.73 -14.80
N PRO A 250 5.24 -0.42 -15.08
CA PRO A 250 5.84 -1.50 -15.88
C PRO A 250 5.99 -1.20 -17.37
N GLY A 251 5.45 -0.07 -17.84
CA GLY A 251 5.44 0.23 -19.28
C GLY A 251 4.64 -0.80 -20.09
N PRO A 252 4.74 -0.72 -21.43
CA PRO A 252 3.96 -1.56 -22.34
C PRO A 252 4.39 -3.04 -22.35
N GLU A 253 5.62 -3.33 -21.95
CA GLU A 253 6.16 -4.70 -21.93
C GLU A 253 5.87 -5.43 -20.60
N GLY A 254 5.43 -4.70 -19.57
CA GLY A 254 5.08 -5.24 -18.26
C GLY A 254 3.78 -6.02 -18.28
N LYS A 255 3.89 -7.35 -18.35
CA LYS A 255 2.74 -8.27 -18.39
C LYS A 255 2.40 -8.75 -17.00
N MET A 256 1.28 -8.26 -16.46
CA MET A 256 0.68 -8.77 -15.23
C MET A 256 -0.53 -9.64 -15.58
N PRO A 257 -0.69 -10.82 -14.95
CA PRO A 257 -1.76 -11.78 -15.31
C PRO A 257 -3.17 -11.19 -15.17
N ASP A 258 -3.35 -10.31 -14.22
CA ASP A 258 -4.61 -9.66 -13.83
C ASP A 258 -4.83 -8.30 -14.52
N PHE A 259 -3.91 -7.86 -15.42
CA PHE A 259 -4.05 -6.61 -16.16
C PHE A 259 -4.63 -6.82 -17.56
N GLU A 260 -5.43 -5.85 -18.00
CA GLU A 260 -5.71 -5.67 -19.42
C GLU A 260 -4.49 -5.05 -20.12
N PRO A 261 -4.34 -5.23 -21.44
CA PRO A 261 -3.15 -4.79 -22.19
C PRO A 261 -2.76 -3.32 -22.00
N ASP A 262 -3.75 -2.45 -21.74
CA ASP A 262 -3.55 -0.99 -21.61
C ASP A 262 -3.63 -0.50 -20.16
N ASP A 263 -3.70 -1.38 -19.17
CA ASP A 263 -3.83 -0.98 -17.77
C ASP A 263 -2.60 -0.22 -17.26
N TRP A 264 -1.42 -0.53 -17.77
CA TRP A 264 -0.19 0.20 -17.44
C TRP A 264 -0.25 1.72 -17.73
N LYS A 265 -1.14 2.15 -18.64
CA LYS A 265 -1.37 3.58 -18.92
C LYS A 265 -2.17 4.29 -17.84
N LYS A 266 -2.85 3.55 -16.97
CA LYS A 266 -3.88 4.06 -16.06
C LYS A 266 -3.38 4.26 -14.64
N PHE A 267 -2.10 4.04 -14.34
CA PHE A 267 -1.60 4.20 -12.98
C PHE A 267 -0.12 4.58 -12.92
N VAL A 268 0.28 5.04 -11.76
CA VAL A 268 1.65 5.11 -11.26
C VAL A 268 1.68 4.62 -9.83
N CYS A 269 2.72 3.89 -9.45
CA CYS A 269 2.98 3.57 -8.06
C CYS A 269 3.98 4.57 -7.48
N VAL A 270 3.66 5.13 -6.31
CA VAL A 270 4.56 5.93 -5.48
C VAL A 270 4.53 5.33 -4.09
N GLU A 271 5.54 4.60 -3.72
CA GLU A 271 5.52 3.59 -2.69
C GLU A 271 6.40 3.98 -1.51
N PRO A 272 5.83 4.35 -0.35
CA PRO A 272 6.62 4.52 0.88
C PRO A 272 7.16 3.16 1.35
N VAL A 273 8.48 3.07 1.52
CA VAL A 273 9.17 1.84 1.88
C VAL A 273 10.15 2.06 3.02
N SER A 274 10.05 1.25 4.05
CA SER A 274 11.11 1.05 5.03
C SER A 274 11.90 -0.19 4.61
N ASP A 275 13.09 0.04 4.02
CA ASP A 275 13.87 -0.99 3.33
C ASP A 275 15.19 -1.29 4.06
N TRP A 276 15.68 -2.52 3.93
CA TRP A 276 17.01 -2.93 4.37
C TRP A 276 18.09 -2.37 3.43
N PRO A 277 19.22 -1.86 3.96
CA PRO A 277 19.60 -1.76 5.38
C PRO A 277 19.02 -0.55 6.12
N GLY A 278 18.13 0.20 5.54
CA GLY A 278 17.53 1.39 6.14
C GLY A 278 16.38 1.11 7.11
N GLY A 279 15.68 -0.06 6.99
CA GLY A 279 14.59 -0.44 7.88
C GLY A 279 15.01 -0.78 9.30
N GLY A 280 16.24 -1.26 9.45
CA GLY A 280 16.82 -1.58 10.73
C GLY A 280 16.34 -2.87 11.37
N THR A 281 17.06 -3.25 12.42
CA THR A 281 16.74 -4.38 13.27
C THR A 281 15.67 -3.96 14.28
N LEU A 282 14.63 -4.78 14.44
CA LEU A 282 13.61 -4.58 15.47
C LEU A 282 13.90 -5.42 16.69
N GLU A 283 14.28 -4.76 17.78
CA GLU A 283 14.57 -5.41 19.05
C GLU A 283 13.33 -6.04 19.69
N PRO A 284 13.48 -7.07 20.57
CA PRO A 284 12.37 -7.63 21.33
C PRO A 284 11.52 -6.59 22.04
N GLY A 285 10.21 -6.64 21.83
CA GLY A 285 9.24 -5.71 22.38
C GLY A 285 9.14 -4.35 21.69
N ALA A 286 10.09 -4.05 20.78
CA ALA A 286 10.06 -2.78 20.02
C ALA A 286 8.98 -2.78 18.94
N THR A 287 8.64 -1.57 18.47
CA THR A 287 7.68 -1.34 17.39
C THR A 287 8.26 -0.42 16.32
N HIS A 288 7.84 -0.65 15.08
CA HIS A 288 8.06 0.25 13.95
C HIS A 288 6.72 0.65 13.34
N GLU A 289 6.57 1.90 12.97
CA GLU A 289 5.36 2.41 12.32
C GLU A 289 5.69 2.97 10.94
N LEU A 290 4.93 2.53 9.93
CA LEU A 290 4.90 3.11 8.59
C LEU A 290 3.54 3.79 8.40
N LEU A 291 3.55 5.09 8.10
CA LEU A 291 2.36 5.89 7.93
C LEU A 291 2.27 6.44 6.50
N ALA A 292 1.05 6.50 5.96
CA ALA A 292 0.76 7.20 4.72
C ALA A 292 -0.59 7.91 4.80
N ALA A 293 -0.64 9.14 4.31
CA ALA A 293 -1.85 9.94 4.17
C ALA A 293 -2.02 10.36 2.71
N ILE A 294 -3.17 10.03 2.13
CA ILE A 294 -3.48 10.23 0.71
C ILE A 294 -4.67 11.19 0.59
N GLN A 295 -4.50 12.26 -0.18
CA GLN A 295 -5.53 13.26 -0.41
C GLN A 295 -5.58 13.65 -1.89
N SER A 296 -6.79 13.74 -2.47
CA SER A 296 -6.99 14.27 -3.82
C SER A 296 -7.57 15.67 -3.74
N THR A 297 -7.04 16.59 -4.55
CA THR A 297 -7.55 17.95 -4.73
C THR A 297 -7.81 18.19 -6.21
N LEU A 298 -8.91 18.85 -6.55
CA LEU A 298 -9.24 19.27 -7.93
C LEU A 298 -8.57 20.62 -8.22
N GLU A 299 -8.09 20.79 -9.47
CA GLU A 299 -7.55 22.03 -10.00
C GLU A 299 -8.65 22.92 -10.61
#